data_36e62f0fdb370e7b89a66ba8925c74a3
#
_entry.id   36e62f0fdb370e7b89a66ba8925c74a3
#
_cell.length_a   1.000
_cell.length_b   1.000
_cell.length_c   1.000
_cell.angle_alpha   90.00
_cell.angle_beta   90.00
_cell.angle_gamma   90.00
#
_symmetry.space_group_name_H-M   'P 1'
#
loop_
_entity.id
_entity.type
_entity.pdbx_description
1 polymer ?
#
loop_
_entity_poly.entity_id
_entity_poly.type
_entity_poly.pdbx_seq_one_letter_code
_entity_poly.pdbx_strand_id
1 'polypeptide(L)'
;MSEGPVYAQPSPGEATQRALVTVVFLRMLARPNRPATILPPGVSVTPERLDVAAYRALYNGVGGPWLWWLRRLMPDAQLEKHLANATTSISLLRVDGEVAGFFELDAAYWPFVNLNYFGLLPKFVGRGLGRLFLDYAVDEVFKGASSLRGMSVNTCNADHPRALPNYLAAGFEEYRRGRETWDIPTRLGFVIPEKVRG
;
A
#
# COMPACT_ATOMS: atom_id res chain seq x y z
N MET A 1 -2.46 19.03 -17.19
CA MET A 1 -3.31 17.87 -16.82
C MET A 1 -2.36 16.68 -16.76
N SER A 2 -1.89 16.30 -15.59
CA SER A 2 -1.05 15.11 -15.44
C SER A 2 -1.97 13.90 -15.57
N GLU A 3 -1.74 13.09 -16.58
CA GLU A 3 -2.35 11.75 -16.63
C GLU A 3 -2.00 11.05 -15.31
N GLY A 4 -3.03 10.64 -14.58
CA GLY A 4 -2.86 9.81 -13.39
C GLY A 4 -2.12 8.51 -13.75
N PRO A 5 -1.62 7.75 -12.77
CA PRO A 5 -0.88 6.54 -13.04
C PRO A 5 -1.71 5.64 -13.96
N VAL A 6 -1.12 5.26 -15.11
CA VAL A 6 -1.73 4.31 -16.05
C VAL A 6 -1.75 2.95 -15.34
N TYR A 7 -2.87 2.66 -14.70
CA TYR A 7 -3.10 1.33 -14.14
C TYR A 7 -3.19 0.33 -15.30
N ALA A 8 -2.56 -0.81 -15.14
CA ALA A 8 -2.74 -1.90 -16.09
C ALA A 8 -4.23 -2.21 -16.23
N GLN A 9 -4.75 -2.12 -17.45
CA GLN A 9 -6.16 -2.37 -17.75
C GLN A 9 -6.31 -3.82 -18.23
N PRO A 10 -7.47 -4.46 -18.02
CA PRO A 10 -7.79 -5.72 -18.67
C PRO A 10 -7.63 -5.61 -20.19
N SER A 11 -7.24 -6.69 -20.83
CA SER A 11 -7.17 -6.72 -22.30
C SER A 11 -8.55 -6.54 -22.91
N PRO A 12 -8.69 -5.92 -24.10
CA PRO A 12 -9.97 -5.82 -24.79
C PRO A 12 -10.64 -7.20 -24.95
N GLY A 13 -11.88 -7.35 -24.49
CA GLY A 13 -12.62 -8.61 -24.53
C GLY A 13 -12.27 -9.63 -23.46
N GLU A 14 -11.36 -9.31 -22.54
CA GLU A 14 -11.05 -10.16 -21.40
C GLU A 14 -12.25 -10.25 -20.44
N ALA A 15 -12.56 -11.47 -19.98
CA ALA A 15 -13.62 -11.66 -19.00
C ALA A 15 -13.23 -11.06 -17.64
N THR A 16 -14.08 -10.21 -17.09
CA THR A 16 -13.88 -9.51 -15.82
C THR A 16 -15.01 -9.73 -14.84
N GLN A 17 -14.72 -9.54 -13.57
CA GLN A 17 -15.71 -9.40 -12.49
C GLN A 17 -15.73 -7.95 -12.03
N ARG A 18 -16.92 -7.39 -11.87
CA ARG A 18 -17.07 -6.01 -11.45
C ARG A 18 -17.10 -5.88 -9.94
N ALA A 19 -16.32 -4.94 -9.43
CA ALA A 19 -16.36 -4.50 -8.05
C ALA A 19 -16.66 -3.00 -7.98
N LEU A 20 -17.60 -2.61 -7.13
CA LEU A 20 -17.94 -1.21 -6.82
C LEU A 20 -17.31 -0.84 -5.49
N VAL A 21 -16.26 -0.06 -5.54
CA VAL A 21 -15.49 0.30 -4.34
C VAL A 21 -15.67 1.77 -3.97
N THR A 22 -15.70 2.02 -2.66
CA THR A 22 -15.60 3.38 -2.13
C THR A 22 -14.17 3.59 -1.67
N VAL A 23 -13.47 4.50 -2.34
CA VAL A 23 -12.08 4.86 -2.03
C VAL A 23 -12.06 6.10 -1.15
N VAL A 24 -11.28 6.03 -0.09
CA VAL A 24 -11.03 7.14 0.84
C VAL A 24 -9.59 7.59 0.64
N PHE A 25 -9.40 8.86 0.30
CA PHE A 25 -8.10 9.49 0.12
C PHE A 25 -7.74 10.27 1.37
N LEU A 26 -6.57 9.97 1.93
CA LEU A 26 -6.10 10.57 3.17
C LEU A 26 -4.74 11.23 2.94
N ARG A 27 -4.47 12.26 3.74
CA ARG A 27 -3.19 12.98 3.75
C ARG A 27 -2.75 13.30 5.16
N MET A 28 -1.45 13.52 5.31
CA MET A 28 -0.82 14.02 6.52
C MET A 28 0.15 15.14 6.11
N LEU A 29 -0.08 16.37 6.55
CA LEU A 29 0.68 17.56 6.11
C LEU A 29 1.80 17.96 7.07
N ALA A 30 1.86 17.34 8.25
CA ALA A 30 2.91 17.58 9.22
C ALA A 30 3.20 16.28 9.98
N ARG A 31 4.42 16.16 10.47
CA ARG A 31 4.78 15.04 11.35
C ARG A 31 3.88 15.05 12.59
N PRO A 32 3.31 13.90 12.99
CA PRO A 32 2.56 13.80 14.23
C PRO A 32 3.39 14.20 15.45
N ASN A 33 2.79 14.95 16.38
CA ASN A 33 3.45 15.34 17.63
C ASN A 33 3.48 14.17 18.62
N ARG A 34 4.35 13.22 18.35
CA ARG A 34 4.63 12.06 19.20
C ARG A 34 6.12 11.70 19.14
N PRO A 35 6.64 10.95 20.13
CA PRO A 35 7.97 10.38 20.04
C PRO A 35 8.13 9.50 18.78
N ALA A 36 9.37 9.41 18.28
CA ALA A 36 9.70 8.49 17.20
C ALA A 36 9.39 7.05 17.61
N THR A 37 8.96 6.26 16.65
CA THR A 37 8.62 4.85 16.86
C THR A 37 9.87 4.05 17.25
N ILE A 38 9.79 3.36 18.36
CA ILE A 38 10.82 2.44 18.83
C ILE A 38 10.35 1.02 18.51
N LEU A 39 11.14 0.30 17.71
CA LEU A 39 10.85 -1.09 17.41
C LEU A 39 11.23 -1.97 18.61
N PRO A 40 10.35 -2.91 19.02
CA PRO A 40 10.68 -3.82 20.11
C PRO A 40 11.76 -4.83 19.70
N PRO A 41 12.42 -5.50 20.68
CA PRO A 41 13.36 -6.58 20.38
C PRO A 41 12.77 -7.63 19.44
N GLY A 42 13.57 -8.13 18.51
CA GLY A 42 13.16 -9.09 17.49
C GLY A 42 12.40 -8.50 16.30
N VAL A 43 12.03 -7.21 16.34
CA VAL A 43 11.36 -6.53 15.23
C VAL A 43 12.33 -5.59 14.53
N SER A 44 12.41 -5.67 13.21
CA SER A 44 13.22 -4.77 12.39
C SER A 44 12.45 -4.33 11.13
N VAL A 45 12.81 -3.15 10.63
CA VAL A 45 12.33 -2.65 9.34
C VAL A 45 13.56 -2.25 8.52
N THR A 46 13.70 -2.82 7.33
CA THR A 46 14.84 -2.57 6.45
C THR A 46 14.38 -2.24 5.04
N PRO A 47 14.96 -1.20 4.40
CA PRO A 47 14.74 -0.96 2.98
C PRO A 47 15.41 -2.08 2.18
N GLU A 48 14.72 -2.56 1.15
CA GLU A 48 15.21 -3.65 0.30
C GLU A 48 14.89 -3.42 -1.17
N ARG A 49 15.78 -3.89 -2.03
CA ARG A 49 15.53 -4.01 -3.46
C ARG A 49 15.05 -5.43 -3.74
N LEU A 50 13.85 -5.53 -4.26
CA LEU A 50 13.23 -6.81 -4.60
C LEU A 50 13.23 -6.99 -6.12
N ASP A 51 13.44 -8.20 -6.57
CA ASP A 51 13.09 -8.57 -7.93
C ASP A 51 11.56 -8.72 -8.10
N VAL A 52 11.11 -8.89 -9.32
CA VAL A 52 9.68 -9.01 -9.66
C VAL A 52 9.02 -10.19 -8.93
N ALA A 53 9.70 -11.32 -8.84
CA ALA A 53 9.14 -12.53 -8.23
C ALA A 53 8.96 -12.37 -6.71
N ALA A 54 9.97 -11.88 -6.02
CA ALA A 54 9.93 -11.60 -4.58
C ALA A 54 8.87 -10.54 -4.24
N TYR A 55 8.82 -9.44 -5.02
CA TYR A 55 7.80 -8.42 -4.83
C TYR A 55 6.39 -8.97 -5.01
N ARG A 56 6.12 -9.74 -6.09
CA ARG A 56 4.80 -10.33 -6.31
C ARG A 56 4.40 -11.32 -5.23
N ALA A 57 5.35 -12.10 -4.71
CA ALA A 57 5.08 -13.01 -3.60
C ALA A 57 4.58 -12.24 -2.36
N LEU A 58 5.22 -11.14 -2.01
CA LEU A 58 4.79 -10.26 -0.91
C LEU A 58 3.45 -9.57 -1.21
N TYR A 59 3.34 -8.95 -2.37
CA TYR A 59 2.13 -8.28 -2.80
C TYR A 59 0.91 -9.20 -2.78
N ASN A 60 1.06 -10.43 -3.29
CA ASN A 60 0.01 -11.43 -3.31
C ASN A 60 -0.28 -11.97 -1.89
N GLY A 61 0.76 -12.19 -1.10
CA GLY A 61 0.63 -12.69 0.28
C GLY A 61 -0.11 -11.72 1.19
N VAL A 62 0.16 -10.43 1.07
CA VAL A 62 -0.51 -9.37 1.85
C VAL A 62 -1.85 -9.01 1.25
N GLY A 63 -1.90 -8.75 -0.04
CA GLY A 63 -3.04 -8.12 -0.71
C GLY A 63 -4.08 -9.09 -1.27
N GLY A 64 -3.78 -10.40 -1.32
CA GLY A 64 -4.68 -11.40 -1.90
C GLY A 64 -6.10 -11.36 -1.32
N PRO A 65 -6.29 -11.31 0.00
CA PRO A 65 -7.62 -11.20 0.63
C PRO A 65 -8.33 -9.86 0.38
N TRP A 66 -7.61 -8.82 -0.10
CA TRP A 66 -8.06 -7.43 -0.15
C TRP A 66 -8.23 -6.87 -1.56
N LEU A 67 -8.32 -7.72 -2.57
CA LEU A 67 -8.45 -7.33 -3.97
C LEU A 67 -7.27 -6.48 -4.48
N TRP A 68 -6.05 -6.72 -4.04
CA TRP A 68 -4.88 -6.09 -4.63
C TRP A 68 -4.57 -6.74 -5.98
N TRP A 69 -5.13 -6.20 -7.05
CA TRP A 69 -5.03 -6.81 -8.38
C TRP A 69 -4.08 -6.08 -9.35
N LEU A 70 -3.84 -4.78 -9.13
CA LEU A 70 -3.13 -3.94 -10.10
C LEU A 70 -1.71 -4.45 -10.41
N ARG A 71 -0.91 -4.78 -9.40
CA ARG A 71 0.46 -5.29 -9.62
C ARG A 71 0.47 -6.72 -10.17
N ARG A 72 -0.61 -7.48 -10.01
CA ARG A 72 -0.76 -8.81 -10.64
C ARG A 72 -0.95 -8.69 -12.15
N LEU A 73 -1.62 -7.63 -12.58
CA LEU A 73 -1.88 -7.37 -14.00
C LEU A 73 -0.72 -6.67 -14.70
N MET A 74 0.13 -5.96 -13.94
CA MET A 74 1.26 -5.22 -14.49
C MET A 74 2.27 -6.19 -15.14
N PRO A 75 2.68 -5.96 -16.43
CA PRO A 75 3.72 -6.76 -17.07
C PRO A 75 5.05 -6.72 -16.29
N ASP A 76 5.82 -7.81 -16.33
CA ASP A 76 7.07 -7.94 -15.58
C ASP A 76 8.06 -6.81 -15.88
N ALA A 77 8.24 -6.46 -17.14
CA ALA A 77 9.15 -5.37 -17.54
C ALA A 77 8.71 -4.00 -16.99
N GLN A 78 7.39 -3.76 -16.86
CA GLN A 78 6.89 -2.53 -16.24
C GLN A 78 7.09 -2.54 -14.72
N LEU A 79 6.85 -3.68 -14.09
CA LEU A 79 7.07 -3.84 -12.64
C LEU A 79 8.56 -3.71 -12.31
N GLU A 80 9.44 -4.33 -13.07
CA GLU A 80 10.89 -4.20 -12.91
C GLU A 80 11.33 -2.73 -13.01
N LYS A 81 10.87 -2.01 -14.04
CA LYS A 81 11.13 -0.57 -14.18
C LYS A 81 10.61 0.23 -13.00
N HIS A 82 9.42 -0.11 -12.48
CA HIS A 82 8.84 0.54 -11.30
C HIS A 82 9.70 0.29 -10.05
N LEU A 83 10.10 -0.96 -9.82
CA LEU A 83 10.94 -1.34 -8.67
C LEU A 83 12.35 -0.73 -8.73
N ALA A 84 12.88 -0.49 -9.94
CA ALA A 84 14.17 0.17 -10.15
C ALA A 84 14.11 1.69 -10.07
N ASN A 85 12.91 2.29 -10.02
CA ASN A 85 12.75 3.75 -10.00
C ASN A 85 13.30 4.32 -8.68
N ALA A 86 14.10 5.39 -8.78
CA ALA A 86 14.68 6.07 -7.62
C ALA A 86 13.63 6.71 -6.68
N THR A 87 12.41 6.98 -7.17
CA THR A 87 11.30 7.49 -6.36
C THR A 87 10.54 6.40 -5.62
N THR A 88 10.73 5.13 -5.98
CA THR A 88 10.09 3.98 -5.32
C THR A 88 11.01 3.40 -4.26
N SER A 89 10.51 3.25 -3.05
CA SER A 89 11.22 2.55 -1.98
C SER A 89 10.33 1.52 -1.32
N ILE A 90 10.91 0.35 -1.05
CA ILE A 90 10.21 -0.77 -0.39
C ILE A 90 10.95 -1.07 0.90
N SER A 91 10.21 -1.22 1.99
CA SER A 91 10.76 -1.64 3.28
C SER A 91 10.02 -2.88 3.79
N LEU A 92 10.79 -3.82 4.28
CA LEU A 92 10.27 -5.06 4.85
C LEU A 92 10.28 -4.99 6.38
N LEU A 93 9.13 -5.34 6.96
CA LEU A 93 9.04 -5.64 8.39
C LEU A 93 9.45 -7.10 8.61
N ARG A 94 10.33 -7.32 9.58
CA ARG A 94 10.69 -8.66 10.07
C ARG A 94 10.40 -8.81 11.55
N VAL A 95 10.00 -10.01 11.93
CA VAL A 95 9.84 -10.44 13.32
C VAL A 95 10.68 -11.70 13.49
N ASP A 96 11.67 -11.65 14.36
CA ASP A 96 12.64 -12.74 14.58
C ASP A 96 13.27 -13.25 13.28
N GLY A 97 13.58 -12.31 12.37
CA GLY A 97 14.16 -12.59 11.05
C GLY A 97 13.17 -12.99 9.96
N GLU A 98 11.94 -13.39 10.30
CA GLU A 98 10.89 -13.75 9.33
C GLU A 98 10.21 -12.51 8.76
N VAL A 99 9.99 -12.47 7.44
CA VAL A 99 9.26 -11.37 6.79
C VAL A 99 7.81 -11.38 7.26
N ALA A 100 7.37 -10.28 7.83
CA ALA A 100 6.04 -10.11 8.42
C ALA A 100 5.12 -9.20 7.60
N GLY A 101 5.69 -8.34 6.75
CA GLY A 101 4.94 -7.41 5.93
C GLY A 101 5.85 -6.47 5.16
N PHE A 102 5.25 -5.55 4.40
CA PHE A 102 5.99 -4.53 3.68
C PHE A 102 5.18 -3.26 3.55
N PHE A 103 5.89 -2.17 3.26
CA PHE A 103 5.30 -0.98 2.67
C PHE A 103 6.08 -0.53 1.42
N GLU A 104 5.38 0.12 0.52
CA GLU A 104 5.92 0.76 -0.67
C GLU A 104 5.63 2.25 -0.61
N LEU A 105 6.68 3.08 -0.68
CA LEU A 105 6.59 4.53 -0.77
C LEU A 105 6.92 4.97 -2.19
N ASP A 106 6.24 6.00 -2.66
CA ASP A 106 6.50 6.64 -3.94
C ASP A 106 6.63 8.16 -3.78
N ALA A 107 7.79 8.69 -4.12
CA ALA A 107 8.13 10.10 -4.09
C ALA A 107 8.05 10.78 -5.47
N ALA A 108 7.40 10.17 -6.47
CA ALA A 108 7.28 10.74 -7.82
C ALA A 108 6.59 12.10 -7.83
N TYR A 109 5.77 12.39 -6.83
CA TYR A 109 5.06 13.67 -6.69
C TYR A 109 5.69 14.57 -5.62
N TRP A 110 7.03 14.50 -5.49
CA TRP A 110 7.74 15.37 -4.55
C TRP A 110 7.25 16.83 -4.67
N PRO A 111 6.98 17.53 -3.58
CA PRO A 111 7.33 17.24 -2.18
C PRO A 111 6.28 16.42 -1.38
N PHE A 112 5.45 15.65 -2.04
CA PHE A 112 4.56 14.70 -1.40
C PHE A 112 5.04 13.27 -1.62
N VAL A 113 4.94 12.42 -0.60
CA VAL A 113 5.24 10.99 -0.67
C VAL A 113 3.94 10.20 -0.51
N ASN A 114 3.67 9.28 -1.43
CA ASN A 114 2.52 8.40 -1.33
C ASN A 114 2.89 7.04 -0.73
N LEU A 115 2.09 6.57 0.22
CA LEU A 115 2.13 5.19 0.71
C LEU A 115 1.28 4.34 -0.24
N ASN A 116 1.93 3.75 -1.26
CA ASN A 116 1.25 3.00 -2.32
C ASN A 116 0.64 1.70 -1.82
N TYR A 117 1.43 0.94 -1.05
CA TYR A 117 1.03 -0.34 -0.46
C TYR A 117 1.56 -0.44 0.95
N PHE A 118 0.74 -1.01 1.81
CA PHE A 118 1.07 -1.21 3.22
C PHE A 118 0.30 -2.40 3.76
N GLY A 119 0.97 -3.34 4.39
CA GLY A 119 0.27 -4.43 5.06
C GLY A 119 1.17 -5.51 5.64
N LEU A 120 0.51 -6.43 6.32
CA LEU A 120 1.11 -7.57 6.97
C LEU A 120 0.68 -8.87 6.28
N LEU A 121 1.57 -9.86 6.27
CA LEU A 121 1.21 -11.22 5.93
C LEU A 121 0.19 -11.77 6.95
N PRO A 122 -0.75 -12.63 6.52
CA PRO A 122 -1.86 -13.09 7.38
C PRO A 122 -1.43 -13.64 8.75
N LYS A 123 -0.31 -14.37 8.79
CA LYS A 123 0.27 -14.93 10.02
C LYS A 123 0.59 -13.88 11.10
N PHE A 124 0.83 -12.63 10.70
CA PHE A 124 1.24 -11.54 11.58
C PHE A 124 0.14 -10.53 11.89
N VAL A 125 -1.03 -10.67 11.26
CA VAL A 125 -2.20 -9.84 11.53
C VAL A 125 -2.73 -10.12 12.93
N GLY A 126 -3.22 -9.08 13.62
CA GLY A 126 -3.80 -9.20 14.96
C GLY A 126 -2.78 -9.16 16.13
N ARG A 127 -1.47 -9.03 15.84
CA ARG A 127 -0.40 -9.00 16.85
C ARG A 127 0.03 -7.59 17.29
N GLY A 128 -0.73 -6.56 16.96
CA GLY A 128 -0.38 -5.17 17.26
C GLY A 128 0.64 -4.53 16.31
N LEU A 129 1.26 -5.31 15.41
CA LEU A 129 2.33 -4.86 14.53
C LEU A 129 1.90 -3.83 13.49
N GLY A 130 0.65 -3.87 13.03
CA GLY A 130 0.18 -2.98 11.96
C GLY A 130 0.26 -1.50 12.32
N ARG A 131 -0.10 -1.14 13.55
CA ARG A 131 0.01 0.25 14.01
C ARG A 131 1.48 0.67 14.17
N LEU A 132 2.28 -0.15 14.82
CA LEU A 132 3.72 0.08 14.99
C LEU A 132 4.42 0.30 13.65
N PHE A 133 4.11 -0.55 12.67
CA PHE A 133 4.71 -0.50 11.32
C PHE A 133 4.27 0.73 10.54
N LEU A 134 2.99 1.15 10.67
CA LEU A 134 2.49 2.37 10.06
C LEU A 134 3.15 3.61 10.68
N ASP A 135 3.24 3.66 11.99
CA ASP A 135 3.90 4.77 12.70
C ASP A 135 5.39 4.86 12.30
N TYR A 136 6.07 3.73 12.12
CA TYR A 136 7.44 3.68 11.61
C TYR A 136 7.54 4.23 10.18
N ALA A 137 6.63 3.82 9.28
CA ALA A 137 6.61 4.32 7.89
C ALA A 137 6.40 5.84 7.84
N VAL A 138 5.52 6.37 8.69
CA VAL A 138 5.31 7.82 8.84
C VAL A 138 6.60 8.51 9.32
N ASP A 139 7.25 7.96 10.35
CA ASP A 139 8.48 8.54 10.88
C ASP A 139 9.60 8.56 9.83
N GLU A 140 9.77 7.50 9.04
CA GLU A 140 10.76 7.44 7.95
C GLU A 140 10.50 8.49 6.88
N VAL A 141 9.25 8.71 6.48
CA VAL A 141 8.89 9.75 5.50
C VAL A 141 9.22 11.14 6.01
N PHE A 142 8.94 11.43 7.28
CA PHE A 142 9.18 12.75 7.87
C PHE A 142 10.60 12.95 8.44
N LYS A 143 11.46 11.92 8.37
CA LYS A 143 12.82 11.95 8.86
C LYS A 143 13.76 12.68 7.89
N GLY A 144 14.03 13.92 8.15
CA GLY A 144 15.16 14.61 7.52
C GLY A 144 14.88 15.36 6.22
N ALA A 145 13.65 15.51 5.80
CA ALA A 145 13.33 16.26 4.60
C ALA A 145 12.64 17.59 4.93
N SER A 146 13.43 18.67 5.08
CA SER A 146 12.89 20.03 5.33
C SER A 146 11.97 20.55 4.21
N SER A 147 12.07 20.01 3.00
CA SER A 147 11.23 20.34 1.85
C SER A 147 10.00 19.46 1.71
N LEU A 148 9.84 18.41 2.52
CA LEU A 148 8.64 17.56 2.49
C LEU A 148 7.40 18.38 2.91
N ARG A 149 6.33 18.27 2.13
CA ARG A 149 5.05 18.96 2.38
C ARG A 149 3.95 18.03 2.85
N GLY A 150 4.16 16.72 2.78
CA GLY A 150 3.20 15.77 3.31
C GLY A 150 3.33 14.36 2.77
N MET A 151 2.50 13.52 3.33
CA MET A 151 2.33 12.12 2.96
C MET A 151 0.87 11.87 2.60
N SER A 152 0.61 11.01 1.63
CA SER A 152 -0.73 10.59 1.24
C SER A 152 -0.86 9.07 1.25
N VAL A 153 -2.08 8.61 1.40
CA VAL A 153 -2.47 7.20 1.28
C VAL A 153 -3.92 7.13 0.84
N ASN A 154 -4.31 6.07 0.18
CA ASN A 154 -5.70 5.74 -0.02
C ASN A 154 -6.02 4.35 0.54
N THR A 155 -7.27 4.13 0.86
CA THR A 155 -7.83 2.84 1.25
C THR A 155 -9.25 2.73 0.72
N CYS A 156 -9.80 1.53 0.68
CA CYS A 156 -11.15 1.33 0.20
C CYS A 156 -11.93 0.32 1.06
N ASN A 157 -13.22 0.21 0.80
CA ASN A 157 -14.08 -0.75 1.50
C ASN A 157 -13.78 -2.22 1.14
N ALA A 158 -12.90 -2.50 0.17
CA ALA A 158 -12.38 -3.84 -0.09
C ALA A 158 -11.17 -4.20 0.79
N ASP A 159 -10.51 -3.21 1.40
CA ASP A 159 -9.36 -3.43 2.29
C ASP A 159 -9.75 -4.02 3.65
N HIS A 160 -8.73 -4.32 4.45
CA HIS A 160 -8.90 -4.78 5.82
C HIS A 160 -9.73 -3.78 6.64
N PRO A 161 -10.72 -4.21 7.45
CA PRO A 161 -11.61 -3.29 8.18
C PRO A 161 -10.91 -2.29 9.10
N ARG A 162 -9.69 -2.62 9.55
CA ARG A 162 -8.87 -1.72 10.37
C ARG A 162 -8.00 -0.74 9.58
N ALA A 163 -7.97 -0.81 8.23
CA ALA A 163 -7.09 0.07 7.43
C ALA A 163 -7.43 1.54 7.67
N LEU A 164 -8.66 1.96 7.37
CA LEU A 164 -9.09 3.35 7.58
C LEU A 164 -8.95 3.81 9.05
N PRO A 165 -9.45 3.07 10.05
CA PRO A 165 -9.23 3.44 11.45
C PRO A 165 -7.75 3.60 11.85
N ASN A 166 -6.86 2.75 11.35
CA ASN A 166 -5.44 2.83 11.63
C ASN A 166 -4.81 4.09 11.02
N TYR A 167 -5.16 4.45 9.77
CA TYR A 167 -4.66 5.67 9.15
C TYR A 167 -5.12 6.92 9.91
N LEU A 168 -6.41 7.01 10.25
CA LEU A 168 -6.95 8.13 11.03
C LEU A 168 -6.26 8.24 12.41
N ALA A 169 -6.11 7.11 13.10
CA ALA A 169 -5.41 7.08 14.39
C ALA A 169 -3.91 7.42 14.27
N ALA A 170 -3.27 7.19 13.11
CA ALA A 170 -1.90 7.61 12.85
C ALA A 170 -1.76 9.12 12.62
N GLY A 171 -2.86 9.84 12.41
CA GLY A 171 -2.88 11.27 12.18
C GLY A 171 -3.12 11.68 10.72
N PHE A 172 -3.48 10.74 9.85
CA PHE A 172 -3.97 11.08 8.52
C PHE A 172 -5.37 11.68 8.61
N GLU A 173 -5.65 12.62 7.72
CA GLU A 173 -6.96 13.25 7.56
C GLU A 173 -7.58 12.87 6.23
N GLU A 174 -8.86 12.49 6.21
CA GLU A 174 -9.62 12.30 4.98
C GLU A 174 -9.80 13.65 4.29
N TYR A 175 -9.44 13.73 3.02
CA TYR A 175 -9.67 14.95 2.23
C TYR A 175 -10.56 14.72 0.99
N ARG A 176 -10.76 13.47 0.60
CA ARG A 176 -11.63 13.10 -0.52
C ARG A 176 -12.15 11.69 -0.35
N ARG A 177 -13.37 11.46 -0.80
CA ARG A 177 -13.96 10.12 -0.95
C ARG A 177 -14.60 10.03 -2.32
N GLY A 178 -14.47 8.88 -2.96
CA GLY A 178 -15.01 8.64 -4.28
C GLY A 178 -15.48 7.20 -4.48
N ARG A 179 -16.30 6.98 -5.49
CA ARG A 179 -16.68 5.64 -5.94
C ARG A 179 -15.89 5.30 -7.20
N GLU A 180 -15.39 4.09 -7.27
CA GLU A 180 -14.70 3.55 -8.42
C GLU A 180 -15.33 2.23 -8.82
N THR A 181 -15.32 1.96 -10.11
CA THR A 181 -15.68 0.66 -10.67
C THR A 181 -14.41 -0.02 -11.11
N TRP A 182 -14.15 -1.21 -10.55
CA TRP A 182 -13.02 -2.03 -10.93
C TRP A 182 -13.52 -3.23 -11.73
N ASP A 183 -13.07 -3.37 -12.97
CA ASP A 183 -13.29 -4.55 -13.80
C ASP A 183 -12.06 -5.47 -13.66
N ILE A 184 -12.13 -6.39 -12.71
CA ILE A 184 -11.02 -7.26 -12.31
C ILE A 184 -11.01 -8.52 -13.19
N PRO A 185 -9.90 -8.85 -13.90
CA PRO A 185 -9.82 -10.05 -14.73
C PRO A 185 -10.12 -11.33 -13.95
N THR A 186 -11.05 -12.15 -14.47
CA THR A 186 -11.44 -13.41 -13.81
C THR A 186 -10.28 -14.39 -13.67
N ARG A 187 -9.30 -14.35 -14.60
CA ARG A 187 -8.09 -15.19 -14.56
C ARG A 187 -7.22 -14.94 -13.33
N LEU A 188 -7.38 -13.80 -12.65
CA LEU A 188 -6.65 -13.51 -11.41
C LEU A 188 -7.19 -14.28 -10.19
N GLY A 189 -8.34 -14.96 -10.32
CA GLY A 189 -8.88 -15.86 -9.32
C GLY A 189 -9.41 -15.17 -8.06
N PHE A 190 -9.70 -13.86 -8.10
CA PHE A 190 -10.30 -13.18 -6.96
C PHE A 190 -11.76 -13.59 -6.75
N VAL A 191 -12.14 -13.74 -5.50
CA VAL A 191 -13.54 -13.80 -5.09
C VAL A 191 -13.96 -12.40 -4.67
N ILE A 192 -14.87 -11.78 -5.43
CA ILE A 192 -15.34 -10.43 -5.11
C ILE A 192 -16.23 -10.49 -3.86
N PRO A 193 -15.85 -9.82 -2.75
CA PRO A 193 -16.67 -9.76 -1.55
C PRO A 193 -18.04 -9.16 -1.83
N GLU A 194 -19.11 -9.70 -1.20
CA GLU A 194 -20.48 -9.24 -1.43
C GLU A 194 -20.66 -7.73 -1.21
N LYS A 195 -20.00 -7.17 -0.20
CA LYS A 195 -20.03 -5.73 0.12
C LYS A 195 -19.52 -4.80 -0.99
N VAL A 196 -18.85 -5.32 -2.01
CA VAL A 196 -18.31 -4.56 -3.17
C VAL A 196 -18.71 -5.18 -4.50
N ARG A 197 -19.59 -6.17 -4.52
CA ARG A 197 -20.08 -6.79 -5.76
C ARG A 197 -20.97 -5.80 -6.50
N GLY A 198 -20.69 -5.57 -7.78
CA GLY A 198 -21.46 -4.72 -8.69
C GLY A 198 -22.51 -5.47 -9.50
#